data_8bcf0400cf7298481a1f78c76941541f
#
_entry.id   8bcf0400cf7298481a1f78c76941541f
#
_cell.length_a   1.000
_cell.length_b   1.000
_cell.length_c   1.000
_cell.angle_alpha   90.00
_cell.angle_beta   90.00
_cell.angle_gamma   90.00
#
_symmetry.space_group_name_H-M   'P 1'
#
loop_
_entity.id
_entity.type
_entity.pdbx_description
1 polymer ?
#
loop_
_entity_poly.entity_id
_entity_poly.type
_entity_poly.pdbx_seq_one_letter_code
_entity_poly.pdbx_strand_id
1 'polypeptide(L)'
;LRVVARTSAFAFKGKGEDVREIGQQLNVDAVLEGSFTRESDGIRITAQLNRTADGYHLWSHSYETQSKDLLAVQADVANSISAEIQRIRGGAAPAIRTPTTNPEAHDLYLQGMYQFYRHTPDSTLRAVDLFEAAIAKDPSFARAYLGIGRSEINLVSMTRLTADEGYSRAREAAQRAVDLDPNLGDAWGVLGMANYSYDWNWDRVKEQFQKALSLGAGTPTREAYGWSLATRGRFAEAHAQLRLAAEQDPMSPAPALNEFFTYNFERNVAGQRKMIAEMMRLQPDWVGGRLLHVVLSVQQKECATARSEADWAGKNYPKLPGTQAVLAFAAACEGDRPEALRRIAEMKAMGAPAYQLAIGYALIHDRDHAIEELGKSADAHEGQILYIKYDPFFDEIRSDPRYVALEKRVGLL
;
A
#
# COMPACT_ATOMS: atom_id res chain seq x y z
N LEU A 1 -13.44 -15.05 -11.38
CA LEU A 1 -13.44 -13.72 -11.98
C LEU A 1 -12.24 -12.95 -11.48
N ARG A 2 -11.39 -12.43 -12.39
CA ARG A 2 -10.36 -11.45 -12.03
C ARG A 2 -10.97 -10.05 -12.20
N VAL A 3 -10.90 -9.25 -11.14
CA VAL A 3 -11.34 -7.86 -11.16
C VAL A 3 -10.11 -6.99 -10.89
N VAL A 4 -9.89 -6.00 -11.74
CA VAL A 4 -8.82 -5.02 -11.59
C VAL A 4 -9.10 -4.15 -10.37
N ALA A 5 -8.05 -3.77 -9.65
CA ALA A 5 -8.16 -2.92 -8.49
C ALA A 5 -8.77 -1.55 -8.84
N ARG A 6 -9.47 -0.97 -7.86
CA ARG A 6 -10.10 0.34 -8.01
C ARG A 6 -9.10 1.41 -8.46
N THR A 7 -7.88 1.39 -7.95
CA THR A 7 -6.81 2.34 -8.28
C THR A 7 -6.58 2.40 -9.78
N SER A 8 -6.37 1.24 -10.42
CA SER A 8 -6.17 1.17 -11.87
C SER A 8 -7.42 1.57 -12.65
N ALA A 9 -8.62 1.12 -12.23
CA ALA A 9 -9.86 1.49 -12.92
C ALA A 9 -10.11 3.00 -12.87
N PHE A 10 -9.84 3.65 -11.73
CA PHE A 10 -10.04 5.09 -11.54
C PHE A 10 -9.00 5.96 -12.27
N ALA A 11 -7.88 5.40 -12.71
CA ALA A 11 -6.92 6.11 -13.55
C ALA A 11 -7.53 6.62 -14.88
N PHE A 12 -8.61 5.98 -15.33
CA PHE A 12 -9.34 6.32 -16.56
C PHE A 12 -10.57 7.21 -16.33
N LYS A 13 -10.94 7.46 -15.07
CA LYS A 13 -12.14 8.26 -14.75
C LYS A 13 -12.06 9.66 -15.35
N GLY A 14 -13.04 10.01 -16.17
CA GLY A 14 -13.19 11.35 -16.79
C GLY A 14 -12.25 11.64 -17.96
N LYS A 15 -11.47 10.65 -18.44
CA LYS A 15 -10.54 10.85 -19.55
C LYS A 15 -11.16 10.66 -20.93
N GLY A 16 -12.33 10.00 -21.05
CA GLY A 16 -13.00 9.72 -22.31
C GLY A 16 -12.22 8.80 -23.26
N GLU A 17 -11.35 7.95 -22.70
CA GLU A 17 -10.57 6.98 -23.48
C GLU A 17 -11.47 5.86 -24.03
N ASP A 18 -11.07 5.30 -25.17
CA ASP A 18 -11.80 4.19 -25.80
C ASP A 18 -11.73 2.92 -24.92
N VAL A 19 -12.86 2.26 -24.74
CA VAL A 19 -12.97 1.04 -23.91
C VAL A 19 -12.00 -0.07 -24.34
N ARG A 20 -11.64 -0.11 -25.63
CA ARG A 20 -10.66 -1.06 -26.19
C ARG A 20 -9.24 -0.75 -25.71
N GLU A 21 -8.89 0.54 -25.63
CA GLU A 21 -7.59 1.00 -25.11
C GLU A 21 -7.50 0.74 -23.61
N ILE A 22 -8.56 1.04 -22.85
CA ILE A 22 -8.67 0.72 -21.43
C ILE A 22 -8.50 -0.80 -21.23
N GLY A 23 -9.16 -1.61 -22.06
CA GLY A 23 -9.06 -3.07 -22.02
C GLY A 23 -7.64 -3.59 -22.22
N GLN A 24 -6.91 -3.00 -23.15
CA GLN A 24 -5.50 -3.35 -23.40
C GLN A 24 -4.59 -2.94 -22.23
N GLN A 25 -4.73 -1.72 -21.73
CA GLN A 25 -3.91 -1.22 -20.64
C GLN A 25 -4.14 -1.97 -19.32
N LEU A 26 -5.39 -2.36 -19.05
CA LEU A 26 -5.77 -3.10 -17.85
C LEU A 26 -5.72 -4.63 -18.02
N ASN A 27 -5.53 -5.11 -19.24
CA ASN A 27 -5.58 -6.53 -19.60
C ASN A 27 -6.87 -7.20 -19.09
N VAL A 28 -8.03 -6.63 -19.47
CA VAL A 28 -9.37 -7.10 -19.10
C VAL A 28 -10.24 -7.35 -20.34
N ASP A 29 -11.14 -8.32 -20.25
CA ASP A 29 -12.06 -8.69 -21.33
C ASP A 29 -13.31 -7.79 -21.40
N ALA A 30 -13.63 -7.12 -20.28
CA ALA A 30 -14.79 -6.24 -20.18
C ALA A 30 -14.56 -5.09 -19.21
N VAL A 31 -15.16 -3.93 -19.48
CA VAL A 31 -15.16 -2.74 -18.66
C VAL A 31 -16.59 -2.39 -18.26
N LEU A 32 -16.79 -2.18 -16.96
CA LEU A 32 -18.03 -1.63 -16.43
C LEU A 32 -17.90 -0.11 -16.38
N GLU A 33 -18.77 0.58 -17.08
CA GLU A 33 -18.92 2.03 -17.05
C GLU A 33 -20.26 2.39 -16.41
N GLY A 34 -20.30 3.56 -15.78
CA GLY A 34 -21.53 4.06 -15.20
C GLY A 34 -21.56 5.57 -15.17
N SER A 35 -22.76 6.11 -15.31
CA SER A 35 -23.07 7.51 -15.12
C SER A 35 -24.16 7.70 -14.08
N PHE A 36 -24.15 8.86 -13.50
CA PHE A 36 -25.15 9.23 -12.50
C PHE A 36 -25.61 10.65 -12.81
N THR A 37 -26.92 10.85 -12.88
CA THR A 37 -27.53 12.13 -13.15
C THR A 37 -28.55 12.42 -12.04
N ARG A 38 -28.44 13.62 -11.45
CA ARG A 38 -29.46 14.10 -10.50
C ARG A 38 -30.62 14.71 -11.28
N GLU A 39 -31.81 14.23 -11.01
CA GLU A 39 -33.08 14.75 -11.55
C GLU A 39 -33.85 15.47 -10.44
N SER A 40 -34.94 16.20 -10.78
CA SER A 40 -35.73 16.96 -9.79
C SER A 40 -36.27 16.11 -8.65
N ASP A 41 -36.61 14.85 -8.93
CA ASP A 41 -37.29 13.96 -7.98
C ASP A 41 -36.45 12.73 -7.59
N GLY A 42 -35.17 12.69 -8.02
CA GLY A 42 -34.33 11.53 -7.74
C GLY A 42 -32.98 11.52 -8.40
N ILE A 43 -32.46 10.31 -8.53
CA ILE A 43 -31.17 10.01 -9.13
C ILE A 43 -31.39 8.95 -10.18
N ARG A 44 -30.87 9.18 -11.39
CA ARG A 44 -30.77 8.17 -12.42
C ARG A 44 -29.33 7.64 -12.47
N ILE A 45 -29.19 6.33 -12.35
CA ILE A 45 -27.92 5.60 -12.47
C ILE A 45 -27.99 4.73 -13.72
N THR A 46 -27.06 4.92 -14.65
CA THR A 46 -26.90 4.05 -15.81
C THR A 46 -25.63 3.24 -15.64
N ALA A 47 -25.71 1.92 -15.81
CA ALA A 47 -24.56 1.03 -15.78
C ALA A 47 -24.50 0.22 -17.09
N GLN A 48 -23.30 0.09 -17.65
CA GLN A 48 -23.05 -0.58 -18.94
C GLN A 48 -21.82 -1.46 -18.81
N LEU A 49 -21.92 -2.72 -19.22
CA LEU A 49 -20.79 -3.64 -19.34
C LEU A 49 -20.39 -3.74 -20.81
N ASN A 50 -19.19 -3.33 -21.14
CA ASN A 50 -18.67 -3.24 -22.48
C ASN A 50 -17.57 -4.28 -22.71
N ARG A 51 -17.59 -4.99 -23.82
CA ARG A 51 -16.53 -5.90 -24.24
C ARG A 51 -15.36 -5.07 -24.79
N THR A 52 -14.15 -5.38 -24.32
CA THR A 52 -12.96 -4.60 -24.71
C THR A 52 -12.41 -4.97 -26.08
N ALA A 53 -12.71 -6.16 -26.60
CA ALA A 53 -12.24 -6.61 -27.92
C ALA A 53 -12.81 -5.79 -29.08
N ASP A 54 -14.04 -5.34 -28.99
CA ASP A 54 -14.80 -4.70 -30.08
C ASP A 54 -15.62 -3.48 -29.66
N GLY A 55 -15.70 -3.20 -28.35
CA GLY A 55 -16.46 -2.08 -27.79
C GLY A 55 -17.98 -2.34 -27.71
N TYR A 56 -18.46 -3.54 -28.03
CA TYR A 56 -19.89 -3.82 -27.95
C TYR A 56 -20.41 -3.89 -26.51
N HIS A 57 -21.62 -3.35 -26.32
CA HIS A 57 -22.35 -3.48 -25.06
C HIS A 57 -22.79 -4.92 -24.83
N LEU A 58 -22.31 -5.52 -23.75
CA LEU A 58 -22.74 -6.85 -23.29
C LEU A 58 -24.02 -6.75 -22.47
N TRP A 59 -24.17 -5.66 -21.73
CA TRP A 59 -25.29 -5.40 -20.87
C TRP A 59 -25.38 -3.89 -20.56
N SER A 60 -26.62 -3.38 -20.45
CA SER A 60 -26.90 -2.00 -20.02
C SER A 60 -28.18 -1.98 -19.23
N HIS A 61 -28.21 -1.21 -18.15
CA HIS A 61 -29.41 -1.00 -17.34
C HIS A 61 -29.42 0.40 -16.73
N SER A 62 -30.63 0.97 -16.60
CA SER A 62 -30.84 2.27 -15.94
C SER A 62 -31.76 2.10 -14.75
N TYR A 63 -31.33 2.67 -13.63
CA TYR A 63 -32.05 2.66 -12.36
C TYR A 63 -32.50 4.09 -12.03
N GLU A 64 -33.78 4.24 -11.69
CA GLU A 64 -34.31 5.50 -11.14
C GLU A 64 -34.60 5.29 -9.66
N THR A 65 -34.09 6.16 -8.81
CA THR A 65 -34.21 6.00 -7.35
C THR A 65 -34.23 7.33 -6.63
N GLN A 66 -34.85 7.34 -5.46
CA GLN A 66 -34.72 8.45 -4.53
C GLN A 66 -33.44 8.28 -3.70
N SER A 67 -32.89 9.38 -3.21
CA SER A 67 -31.61 9.36 -2.46
C SER A 67 -31.65 8.44 -1.21
N LYS A 68 -32.81 8.23 -0.60
CA LYS A 68 -33.01 7.33 0.55
C LYS A 68 -32.91 5.84 0.22
N ASP A 69 -33.10 5.46 -1.06
CA ASP A 69 -33.14 4.08 -1.52
C ASP A 69 -31.83 3.64 -2.20
N LEU A 70 -30.78 4.48 -2.11
CA LEU A 70 -29.50 4.29 -2.80
C LEU A 70 -28.81 2.95 -2.45
N LEU A 71 -28.97 2.49 -1.21
CA LEU A 71 -28.41 1.24 -0.71
C LEU A 71 -29.05 0.01 -1.39
N ALA A 72 -30.36 0.03 -1.58
CA ALA A 72 -31.08 -1.01 -2.31
C ALA A 72 -30.66 -1.04 -3.78
N VAL A 73 -30.52 0.13 -4.42
CA VAL A 73 -30.07 0.22 -5.81
C VAL A 73 -28.63 -0.26 -5.98
N GLN A 74 -27.72 0.03 -5.05
CA GLN A 74 -26.36 -0.49 -5.10
C GLN A 74 -26.36 -2.04 -5.07
N ALA A 75 -27.19 -2.65 -4.23
CA ALA A 75 -27.34 -4.10 -4.17
C ALA A 75 -27.89 -4.66 -5.47
N ASP A 76 -28.92 -4.02 -6.05
CA ASP A 76 -29.53 -4.43 -7.32
C ASP A 76 -28.55 -4.32 -8.49
N VAL A 77 -27.81 -3.21 -8.59
CA VAL A 77 -26.75 -3.03 -9.60
C VAL A 77 -25.71 -4.14 -9.48
N ALA A 78 -25.22 -4.38 -8.28
CA ALA A 78 -24.19 -5.38 -8.02
C ALA A 78 -24.69 -6.81 -8.35
N ASN A 79 -25.91 -7.15 -7.96
CA ASN A 79 -26.53 -8.44 -8.26
C ASN A 79 -26.76 -8.61 -9.77
N SER A 80 -27.27 -7.59 -10.47
CA SER A 80 -27.50 -7.61 -11.90
C SER A 80 -26.21 -7.80 -12.70
N ILE A 81 -25.15 -7.08 -12.34
CA ILE A 81 -23.81 -7.22 -12.93
C ILE A 81 -23.27 -8.63 -12.68
N SER A 82 -23.37 -9.12 -11.44
CA SER A 82 -22.91 -10.48 -11.10
C SER A 82 -23.65 -11.55 -11.89
N ALA A 83 -24.96 -11.43 -12.02
CA ALA A 83 -25.78 -12.35 -12.82
C ALA A 83 -25.37 -12.32 -14.30
N GLU A 84 -25.14 -11.15 -14.90
CA GLU A 84 -24.72 -11.03 -16.29
C GLU A 84 -23.32 -11.60 -16.53
N ILE A 85 -22.36 -11.30 -15.66
CA ILE A 85 -21.01 -11.88 -15.76
C ILE A 85 -21.06 -13.40 -15.70
N GLN A 86 -21.96 -13.97 -14.91
CA GLN A 86 -22.11 -15.41 -14.78
C GLN A 86 -22.84 -16.03 -15.98
N ARG A 87 -23.83 -15.33 -16.55
CA ARG A 87 -24.45 -15.74 -17.81
C ARG A 87 -23.41 -15.90 -18.91
N ILE A 88 -22.42 -14.99 -18.93
CA ILE A 88 -21.32 -15.02 -19.92
C ILE A 88 -20.33 -16.15 -19.64
N ARG A 89 -20.05 -16.46 -18.36
CA ARG A 89 -19.00 -17.43 -17.97
C ARG A 89 -19.51 -18.82 -17.58
N GLY A 90 -20.79 -18.94 -17.28
CA GLY A 90 -21.37 -20.14 -16.65
C GLY A 90 -21.03 -20.25 -15.16
N GLY A 91 -21.97 -20.63 -14.32
CA GLY A 91 -21.78 -20.82 -12.88
C GLY A 91 -22.88 -20.15 -12.03
N ALA A 92 -22.91 -20.39 -10.71
CA ALA A 92 -23.87 -19.78 -9.80
C ALA A 92 -23.32 -18.48 -9.18
N ALA A 93 -24.15 -17.41 -9.08
CA ALA A 93 -23.80 -16.13 -8.47
C ALA A 93 -23.59 -16.26 -6.97
N PRO A 94 -22.46 -15.82 -6.40
CA PRO A 94 -22.40 -15.61 -4.96
C PRO A 94 -23.41 -14.51 -4.60
N ALA A 95 -24.26 -14.76 -3.59
CA ALA A 95 -25.17 -13.75 -3.07
C ALA A 95 -24.33 -12.58 -2.51
N ILE A 96 -24.54 -11.38 -3.05
CA ILE A 96 -23.91 -10.18 -2.52
C ILE A 96 -24.66 -9.79 -1.25
N ARG A 97 -23.98 -9.89 -0.12
CA ARG A 97 -24.51 -9.44 1.16
C ARG A 97 -24.37 -7.92 1.26
N THR A 98 -25.45 -7.24 1.62
CA THR A 98 -25.36 -5.83 2.03
C THR A 98 -24.52 -5.71 3.30
N PRO A 99 -23.52 -4.83 3.30
CA PRO A 99 -22.57 -4.75 4.41
C PRO A 99 -23.19 -4.22 5.73
N THR A 100 -24.31 -3.54 5.64
CA THR A 100 -25.16 -3.06 6.75
C THR A 100 -26.58 -2.87 6.24
N THR A 101 -27.57 -2.95 7.13
CA THR A 101 -28.97 -2.61 6.84
C THR A 101 -29.34 -1.19 7.28
N ASN A 102 -28.41 -0.47 7.93
CA ASN A 102 -28.62 0.91 8.39
C ASN A 102 -28.15 1.91 7.33
N PRO A 103 -29.06 2.68 6.69
CA PRO A 103 -28.70 3.62 5.63
C PRO A 103 -27.79 4.75 6.11
N GLU A 104 -27.97 5.26 7.34
CA GLU A 104 -27.13 6.33 7.89
C GLU A 104 -25.70 5.83 8.15
N ALA A 105 -25.56 4.61 8.70
CA ALA A 105 -24.24 3.98 8.87
C ALA A 105 -23.53 3.79 7.54
N HIS A 106 -24.26 3.37 6.52
CA HIS A 106 -23.70 3.18 5.18
C HIS A 106 -23.25 4.50 4.55
N ASP A 107 -24.05 5.57 4.67
CA ASP A 107 -23.67 6.88 4.12
C ASP A 107 -22.43 7.44 4.80
N LEU A 108 -22.35 7.38 6.14
CA LEU A 108 -21.15 7.74 6.89
C LEU A 108 -19.92 6.92 6.48
N TYR A 109 -20.08 5.62 6.26
CA TYR A 109 -19.01 4.76 5.76
C TYR A 109 -18.53 5.18 4.38
N LEU A 110 -19.41 5.51 3.45
CA LEU A 110 -19.05 5.98 2.11
C LEU A 110 -18.30 7.32 2.15
N GLN A 111 -18.74 8.25 3.02
CA GLN A 111 -18.03 9.50 3.27
C GLN A 111 -16.63 9.22 3.87
N GLY A 112 -16.51 8.28 4.81
CA GLY A 112 -15.25 7.82 5.36
C GLY A 112 -14.31 7.26 4.29
N MET A 113 -14.83 6.40 3.41
CA MET A 113 -14.06 5.86 2.27
C MET A 113 -13.61 6.95 1.31
N TYR A 114 -14.45 7.95 1.04
CA TYR A 114 -14.04 9.10 0.23
C TYR A 114 -12.85 9.84 0.85
N GLN A 115 -12.90 10.12 2.16
CA GLN A 115 -11.80 10.78 2.87
C GLN A 115 -10.53 9.90 2.89
N PHE A 116 -10.67 8.61 3.14
CA PHE A 116 -9.57 7.64 3.13
C PHE A 116 -8.79 7.65 1.81
N TYR A 117 -9.49 7.67 0.67
CA TYR A 117 -8.85 7.67 -0.66
C TYR A 117 -8.21 9.00 -1.07
N ARG A 118 -8.39 10.08 -0.32
CA ARG A 118 -7.66 11.34 -0.54
C ARG A 118 -6.20 11.27 -0.11
N HIS A 119 -5.85 10.31 0.71
CA HIS A 119 -4.49 9.95 1.08
C HIS A 119 -3.65 11.10 1.67
N THR A 120 -4.28 11.97 2.47
CA THR A 120 -3.59 13.00 3.28
C THR A 120 -3.80 12.72 4.77
N PRO A 121 -2.88 13.14 5.66
CA PRO A 121 -3.05 12.93 7.09
C PRO A 121 -4.41 13.42 7.62
N ASP A 122 -4.80 14.65 7.27
CA ASP A 122 -6.05 15.24 7.76
C ASP A 122 -7.29 14.53 7.21
N SER A 123 -7.25 14.09 5.93
CA SER A 123 -8.37 13.33 5.37
C SER A 123 -8.46 11.92 5.97
N THR A 124 -7.33 11.31 6.31
CA THR A 124 -7.30 9.99 6.96
C THR A 124 -7.84 10.06 8.39
N LEU A 125 -7.52 11.12 9.15
CA LEU A 125 -8.14 11.36 10.47
C LEU A 125 -9.66 11.54 10.35
N ARG A 126 -10.12 12.35 9.40
CA ARG A 126 -11.57 12.49 9.14
C ARG A 126 -12.23 11.18 8.72
N ALA A 127 -11.52 10.31 8.03
CA ALA A 127 -12.04 8.99 7.69
C ALA A 127 -12.28 8.14 8.94
N VAL A 128 -11.38 8.18 9.93
CA VAL A 128 -11.56 7.50 11.22
C VAL A 128 -12.82 8.01 11.92
N ASP A 129 -12.97 9.34 12.07
CA ASP A 129 -14.16 9.93 12.71
C ASP A 129 -15.47 9.47 12.04
N LEU A 130 -15.49 9.40 10.70
CA LEU A 130 -16.66 8.97 9.94
C LEU A 130 -16.94 7.47 10.07
N PHE A 131 -15.91 6.63 10.13
CA PHE A 131 -16.08 5.19 10.41
C PHE A 131 -16.58 4.96 11.84
N GLU A 132 -16.07 5.69 12.83
CA GLU A 132 -16.57 5.64 14.20
C GLU A 132 -18.04 6.07 14.29
N ALA A 133 -18.42 7.14 13.59
CA ALA A 133 -19.82 7.57 13.50
C ALA A 133 -20.70 6.51 12.82
N ALA A 134 -20.21 5.80 11.80
CA ALA A 134 -20.92 4.68 11.18
C ALA A 134 -21.12 3.52 12.16
N ILE A 135 -20.10 3.19 12.95
CA ILE A 135 -20.15 2.15 13.99
C ILE A 135 -21.15 2.55 15.10
N ALA A 136 -21.21 3.81 15.48
CA ALA A 136 -22.18 4.30 16.45
C ALA A 136 -23.63 4.12 15.96
N LYS A 137 -23.87 4.12 14.64
CA LYS A 137 -25.18 3.85 14.02
C LYS A 137 -25.45 2.35 13.83
N ASP A 138 -24.43 1.58 13.56
CA ASP A 138 -24.49 0.12 13.44
C ASP A 138 -23.22 -0.54 14.00
N PRO A 139 -23.23 -0.96 15.27
CA PRO A 139 -22.09 -1.63 15.91
C PRO A 139 -21.71 -2.98 15.29
N SER A 140 -22.53 -3.53 14.38
CA SER A 140 -22.25 -4.77 13.66
C SER A 140 -21.61 -4.54 12.28
N PHE A 141 -21.31 -3.30 11.92
CA PHE A 141 -20.80 -2.95 10.60
C PHE A 141 -19.30 -3.29 10.44
N ALA A 142 -18.95 -4.53 10.16
CA ALA A 142 -17.59 -5.04 10.06
C ALA A 142 -16.69 -4.20 9.13
N ARG A 143 -17.22 -3.70 8.00
CA ARG A 143 -16.44 -2.90 7.04
C ARG A 143 -16.03 -1.53 7.58
N ALA A 144 -16.79 -0.94 8.52
CA ALA A 144 -16.40 0.31 9.15
C ALA A 144 -15.21 0.10 10.10
N TYR A 145 -15.18 -0.99 10.86
CA TYR A 145 -14.00 -1.39 11.64
C TYR A 145 -12.77 -1.66 10.76
N LEU A 146 -12.95 -2.34 9.62
CA LEU A 146 -11.88 -2.51 8.63
C LEU A 146 -11.36 -1.15 8.13
N GLY A 147 -12.26 -0.18 7.91
CA GLY A 147 -11.92 1.19 7.52
C GLY A 147 -11.02 1.87 8.55
N ILE A 148 -11.34 1.75 9.85
CA ILE A 148 -10.49 2.24 10.94
C ILE A 148 -9.11 1.57 10.88
N GLY A 149 -9.05 0.24 10.86
CA GLY A 149 -7.78 -0.47 10.87
C GLY A 149 -6.85 -0.06 9.72
N ARG A 150 -7.38 0.13 8.51
CA ARG A 150 -6.61 0.64 7.36
C ARG A 150 -6.15 2.08 7.57
N SER A 151 -6.99 2.94 8.14
CA SER A 151 -6.68 4.34 8.39
C SER A 151 -5.57 4.48 9.42
N GLU A 152 -5.60 3.70 10.49
CA GLU A 152 -4.57 3.70 11.54
C GLU A 152 -3.19 3.29 11.00
N ILE A 153 -3.10 2.23 10.16
CA ILE A 153 -1.86 1.85 9.47
C ILE A 153 -1.34 2.98 8.58
N ASN A 154 -2.24 3.66 7.84
CA ASN A 154 -1.84 4.79 7.00
C ASN A 154 -1.31 5.97 7.82
N LEU A 155 -1.92 6.27 8.98
CA LEU A 155 -1.47 7.34 9.88
C LEU A 155 -0.08 7.08 10.46
N VAL A 156 0.26 5.82 10.76
CA VAL A 156 1.64 5.42 11.12
C VAL A 156 2.58 5.68 9.94
N SER A 157 2.22 5.24 8.74
CA SER A 157 3.04 5.45 7.54
C SER A 157 3.26 6.93 7.21
N MET A 158 2.30 7.78 7.58
CA MET A 158 2.35 9.25 7.42
C MET A 158 2.99 9.96 8.62
N THR A 159 3.57 9.23 9.58
CA THR A 159 4.20 9.76 10.81
C THR A 159 3.27 10.64 11.66
N ARG A 160 1.96 10.38 11.64
CA ARG A 160 0.95 11.08 12.46
C ARG A 160 0.64 10.34 13.75
N LEU A 161 0.93 9.05 13.80
CA LEU A 161 0.85 8.20 14.99
C LEU A 161 2.17 7.47 15.17
N THR A 162 2.48 7.14 16.41
CA THR A 162 3.53 6.18 16.70
C THR A 162 3.13 4.78 16.24
N ALA A 163 4.10 3.91 16.03
CA ALA A 163 3.82 2.51 15.68
C ALA A 163 2.97 1.82 16.75
N ASP A 164 3.28 2.07 18.03
CA ASP A 164 2.55 1.51 19.17
C ASP A 164 1.07 1.90 19.16
N GLU A 165 0.77 3.19 19.00
CA GLU A 165 -0.61 3.68 18.95
C GLU A 165 -1.36 3.14 17.73
N GLY A 166 -0.81 3.30 16.54
CA GLY A 166 -1.52 3.00 15.31
C GLY A 166 -1.68 1.50 15.06
N TYR A 167 -0.64 0.69 15.26
CA TYR A 167 -0.77 -0.76 15.04
C TYR A 167 -1.61 -1.46 16.12
N SER A 168 -1.60 -0.96 17.38
CA SER A 168 -2.49 -1.47 18.43
C SER A 168 -3.95 -1.22 18.07
N ARG A 169 -4.32 0.00 17.66
CA ARG A 169 -5.67 0.35 17.22
C ARG A 169 -6.07 -0.40 15.95
N ALA A 170 -5.16 -0.50 14.97
CA ALA A 170 -5.41 -1.24 13.75
C ALA A 170 -5.71 -2.71 14.02
N ARG A 171 -4.96 -3.34 14.92
CA ARG A 171 -5.16 -4.74 15.33
C ARG A 171 -6.50 -4.93 16.01
N GLU A 172 -6.86 -4.06 16.97
CA GLU A 172 -8.15 -4.11 17.67
C GLU A 172 -9.32 -3.97 16.69
N ALA A 173 -9.28 -2.97 15.82
CA ALA A 173 -10.31 -2.75 14.82
C ALA A 173 -10.41 -3.91 13.82
N ALA A 174 -9.29 -4.43 13.32
CA ALA A 174 -9.27 -5.56 12.40
C ALA A 174 -9.78 -6.85 13.07
N GLN A 175 -9.43 -7.10 14.34
CA GLN A 175 -9.94 -8.24 15.09
C GLN A 175 -11.46 -8.13 15.25
N ARG A 176 -11.97 -6.93 15.59
CA ARG A 176 -13.41 -6.70 15.70
C ARG A 176 -14.13 -6.93 14.36
N ALA A 177 -13.52 -6.49 13.25
CA ALA A 177 -14.07 -6.76 11.92
C ALA A 177 -14.13 -8.26 11.60
N VAL A 178 -13.11 -9.04 11.97
CA VAL A 178 -13.05 -10.50 11.79
C VAL A 178 -14.08 -11.21 12.68
N ASP A 179 -14.28 -10.75 13.92
CA ASP A 179 -15.26 -11.33 14.84
C ASP A 179 -16.69 -11.13 14.31
N LEU A 180 -16.98 -9.99 13.68
CA LEU A 180 -18.27 -9.65 13.09
C LEU A 180 -18.51 -10.33 11.73
N ASP A 181 -17.48 -10.42 10.90
CA ASP A 181 -17.51 -11.11 9.60
C ASP A 181 -16.22 -11.90 9.36
N PRO A 182 -16.16 -13.17 9.77
CA PRO A 182 -14.99 -14.04 9.57
C PRO A 182 -14.63 -14.29 8.10
N ASN A 183 -15.53 -13.96 7.16
CA ASN A 183 -15.29 -14.11 5.72
C ASN A 183 -14.79 -12.80 5.07
N LEU A 184 -14.64 -11.72 5.82
CA LEU A 184 -14.08 -10.46 5.32
C LEU A 184 -12.56 -10.59 5.18
N GLY A 185 -12.10 -11.11 4.03
CA GLY A 185 -10.69 -11.40 3.79
C GLY A 185 -9.76 -10.22 4.02
N ASP A 186 -10.16 -9.02 3.63
CA ASP A 186 -9.37 -7.81 3.84
C ASP A 186 -9.15 -7.47 5.34
N ALA A 187 -10.06 -7.86 6.24
CA ALA A 187 -9.87 -7.67 7.67
C ALA A 187 -8.75 -8.58 8.21
N TRP A 188 -8.69 -9.83 7.74
CA TRP A 188 -7.56 -10.73 8.00
C TRP A 188 -6.23 -10.17 7.47
N GLY A 189 -6.27 -9.50 6.31
CA GLY A 189 -5.09 -8.82 5.73
C GLY A 189 -4.57 -7.69 6.60
N VAL A 190 -5.46 -6.83 7.10
CA VAL A 190 -5.11 -5.73 8.02
C VAL A 190 -4.57 -6.28 9.34
N LEU A 191 -5.19 -7.33 9.88
CA LEU A 191 -4.74 -8.00 11.10
C LEU A 191 -3.34 -8.59 10.90
N GLY A 192 -3.09 -9.24 9.76
CA GLY A 192 -1.76 -9.74 9.38
C GLY A 192 -0.71 -8.65 9.30
N MET A 193 -1.06 -7.51 8.70
CA MET A 193 -0.15 -6.36 8.57
C MET A 193 0.18 -5.73 9.93
N ALA A 194 -0.81 -5.54 10.80
CA ALA A 194 -0.58 -5.01 12.14
C ALA A 194 0.32 -5.92 12.97
N ASN A 195 0.07 -7.23 12.94
CA ASN A 195 0.91 -8.21 13.65
C ASN A 195 2.32 -8.34 13.04
N TYR A 196 2.45 -8.21 11.71
CA TYR A 196 3.74 -8.14 11.03
C TYR A 196 4.57 -6.98 11.50
N SER A 197 3.99 -5.79 11.56
CA SER A 197 4.71 -4.56 11.87
C SER A 197 5.03 -4.41 13.36
N TYR A 198 4.27 -5.05 14.24
CA TYR A 198 4.37 -4.80 15.67
C TYR A 198 4.72 -6.03 16.51
N ASP A 199 4.00 -7.17 16.35
CA ASP A 199 4.17 -8.34 17.23
C ASP A 199 5.35 -9.24 16.84
N TRP A 200 5.80 -9.18 15.58
CA TRP A 200 6.86 -10.01 14.99
C TRP A 200 6.66 -11.52 15.19
N ASN A 201 5.40 -11.96 15.32
CA ASN A 201 5.02 -13.36 15.38
C ASN A 201 4.75 -13.91 13.98
N TRP A 202 5.79 -14.41 13.34
CA TRP A 202 5.82 -14.76 11.91
C TRP A 202 4.88 -15.90 11.52
N ASP A 203 4.66 -16.90 12.38
CA ASP A 203 3.75 -18.01 12.10
C ASP A 203 2.31 -17.49 12.03
N ARG A 204 1.91 -16.69 13.01
CA ARG A 204 0.59 -16.05 13.04
C ARG A 204 0.36 -15.12 11.85
N VAL A 205 1.37 -14.32 11.50
CA VAL A 205 1.32 -13.42 10.33
C VAL A 205 1.08 -14.20 9.05
N LYS A 206 1.83 -15.29 8.82
CA LYS A 206 1.66 -16.16 7.66
C LYS A 206 0.25 -16.74 7.58
N GLU A 207 -0.27 -17.30 8.66
CA GLU A 207 -1.61 -17.86 8.72
C GLU A 207 -2.68 -16.83 8.37
N GLN A 208 -2.56 -15.62 8.92
CA GLN A 208 -3.51 -14.53 8.69
C GLN A 208 -3.52 -14.08 7.23
N PHE A 209 -2.35 -13.88 6.61
CA PHE A 209 -2.29 -13.52 5.19
C PHE A 209 -2.81 -14.65 4.29
N GLN A 210 -2.48 -15.91 4.57
CA GLN A 210 -3.00 -17.05 3.81
C GLN A 210 -4.52 -17.14 3.92
N LYS A 211 -5.07 -16.95 5.13
CA LYS A 211 -6.51 -16.89 5.35
C LYS A 211 -7.15 -15.74 4.58
N ALA A 212 -6.58 -14.53 4.65
CA ALA A 212 -7.04 -13.38 3.90
C ALA A 212 -7.14 -13.66 2.40
N LEU A 213 -6.07 -14.20 1.82
CA LEU A 213 -6.02 -14.50 0.38
C LEU A 213 -6.99 -15.63 -0.02
N SER A 214 -7.19 -16.64 0.83
CA SER A 214 -8.18 -17.70 0.58
C SER A 214 -9.61 -17.17 0.56
N LEU A 215 -9.87 -16.07 1.25
CA LEU A 215 -11.15 -15.35 1.30
C LEU A 215 -11.27 -14.24 0.23
N GLY A 216 -10.31 -14.16 -0.70
CA GLY A 216 -10.36 -13.20 -1.80
C GLY A 216 -9.94 -11.78 -1.45
N ALA A 217 -9.11 -11.60 -0.42
CA ALA A 217 -8.55 -10.28 -0.09
C ALA A 217 -7.83 -9.65 -1.30
N GLY A 218 -7.91 -8.33 -1.38
CA GLY A 218 -7.43 -7.56 -2.53
C GLY A 218 -5.91 -7.37 -2.59
N THR A 219 -5.50 -6.57 -3.57
CA THR A 219 -4.10 -6.25 -3.89
C THR A 219 -3.28 -5.77 -2.68
N PRO A 220 -3.77 -4.86 -1.79
CA PRO A 220 -2.98 -4.43 -0.64
C PRO A 220 -2.55 -5.57 0.29
N THR A 221 -3.41 -6.58 0.44
CA THR A 221 -3.07 -7.78 1.23
C THR A 221 -1.98 -8.63 0.57
N ARG A 222 -2.01 -8.76 -0.77
CA ARG A 222 -0.96 -9.47 -1.52
C ARG A 222 0.38 -8.76 -1.42
N GLU A 223 0.38 -7.45 -1.54
CA GLU A 223 1.57 -6.62 -1.39
C GLU A 223 2.17 -6.78 0.01
N ALA A 224 1.35 -6.66 1.05
CA ALA A 224 1.79 -6.83 2.43
C ALA A 224 2.33 -8.24 2.71
N TYR A 225 1.68 -9.28 2.16
CA TYR A 225 2.17 -10.65 2.29
C TYR A 225 3.48 -10.85 1.52
N GLY A 226 3.56 -10.39 0.27
CA GLY A 226 4.80 -10.43 -0.52
C GLY A 226 5.95 -9.75 0.20
N TRP A 227 5.69 -8.58 0.76
CA TRP A 227 6.64 -7.85 1.57
C TRP A 227 7.10 -8.62 2.82
N SER A 228 6.17 -9.22 3.57
CA SER A 228 6.50 -10.04 4.74
C SER A 228 7.35 -11.26 4.39
N LEU A 229 7.15 -11.84 3.21
CA LEU A 229 7.95 -12.94 2.69
C LEU A 229 9.37 -12.49 2.32
N ALA A 230 9.50 -11.32 1.66
CA ALA A 230 10.79 -10.75 1.26
C ALA A 230 11.70 -10.49 2.48
N THR A 231 11.17 -9.88 3.53
CA THR A 231 11.93 -9.62 4.77
C THR A 231 12.33 -10.89 5.53
N ARG A 232 11.73 -12.03 5.18
CA ARG A 232 12.08 -13.36 5.71
C ARG A 232 12.97 -14.19 4.76
N GLY A 233 13.44 -13.60 3.64
CA GLY A 233 14.27 -14.27 2.64
C GLY A 233 13.53 -15.29 1.78
N ARG A 234 12.19 -15.29 1.80
CA ARG A 234 11.34 -16.14 0.95
C ARG A 234 11.09 -15.47 -0.40
N PHE A 235 12.17 -15.10 -1.09
CA PHE A 235 12.12 -14.22 -2.25
C PHE A 235 11.27 -14.76 -3.39
N ALA A 236 11.41 -16.04 -3.74
CA ALA A 236 10.61 -16.64 -4.82
C ALA A 236 9.09 -16.53 -4.57
N GLU A 237 8.66 -16.70 -3.31
CA GLU A 237 7.26 -16.56 -2.92
C GLU A 237 6.84 -15.10 -2.86
N ALA A 238 7.72 -14.20 -2.42
CA ALA A 238 7.49 -12.75 -2.47
C ALA A 238 7.23 -12.29 -3.89
N HIS A 239 8.11 -12.61 -4.83
CA HIS A 239 7.94 -12.31 -6.26
C HIS A 239 6.63 -12.87 -6.83
N ALA A 240 6.24 -14.09 -6.44
CA ALA A 240 4.97 -14.66 -6.89
C ALA A 240 3.76 -13.82 -6.42
N GLN A 241 3.74 -13.37 -5.15
CA GLN A 241 2.65 -12.53 -4.64
C GLN A 241 2.66 -11.12 -5.25
N LEU A 242 3.82 -10.49 -5.37
CA LEU A 242 3.95 -9.14 -5.91
C LEU A 242 3.60 -9.09 -7.41
N ARG A 243 3.96 -10.12 -8.18
CA ARG A 243 3.54 -10.25 -9.58
C ARG A 243 2.02 -10.36 -9.71
N LEU A 244 1.36 -11.19 -8.87
CA LEU A 244 -0.09 -11.25 -8.83
C LEU A 244 -0.73 -9.92 -8.41
N ALA A 245 -0.09 -9.17 -7.52
CA ALA A 245 -0.52 -7.83 -7.15
C ALA A 245 -0.44 -6.85 -8.35
N ALA A 246 0.69 -6.85 -9.08
CA ALA A 246 0.86 -6.05 -10.29
C ALA A 246 -0.15 -6.39 -11.39
N GLU A 247 -0.49 -7.68 -11.54
CA GLU A 247 -1.53 -8.10 -12.47
C GLU A 247 -2.94 -7.64 -12.06
N GLN A 248 -3.21 -7.49 -10.77
CA GLN A 248 -4.49 -7.03 -10.25
C GLN A 248 -4.59 -5.49 -10.20
N ASP A 249 -3.47 -4.80 -10.07
CA ASP A 249 -3.40 -3.33 -10.04
C ASP A 249 -2.29 -2.80 -10.96
N PRO A 250 -2.44 -2.94 -12.28
CA PRO A 250 -1.37 -2.67 -13.26
C PRO A 250 -0.96 -1.20 -13.36
N MET A 251 -1.79 -0.27 -12.85
CA MET A 251 -1.49 1.16 -12.84
C MET A 251 -0.89 1.63 -11.50
N SER A 252 -0.78 0.74 -10.51
CA SER A 252 -0.16 1.04 -9.21
C SER A 252 1.35 0.88 -9.26
N PRO A 253 2.14 1.84 -8.77
CA PRO A 253 3.58 1.66 -8.63
C PRO A 253 3.96 0.82 -7.39
N ALA A 254 3.02 0.53 -6.49
CA ALA A 254 3.30 -0.13 -5.21
C ALA A 254 3.86 -1.56 -5.36
N PRO A 255 3.35 -2.42 -6.27
CA PRO A 255 3.98 -3.72 -6.49
C PRO A 255 5.41 -3.61 -6.99
N ALA A 256 5.71 -2.65 -7.90
CA ALA A 256 7.06 -2.43 -8.43
C ALA A 256 8.01 -1.89 -7.33
N LEU A 257 7.51 -1.07 -6.40
CA LEU A 257 8.27 -0.61 -5.24
C LEU A 257 8.66 -1.79 -4.33
N ASN A 258 7.72 -2.67 -4.01
CA ASN A 258 7.98 -3.83 -3.18
C ASN A 258 8.92 -4.84 -3.88
N GLU A 259 8.78 -5.00 -5.21
CA GLU A 259 9.71 -5.81 -6.02
C GLU A 259 11.12 -5.20 -6.06
N PHE A 260 11.26 -3.87 -6.13
CA PHE A 260 12.56 -3.21 -6.05
C PHE A 260 13.30 -3.60 -4.77
N PHE A 261 12.64 -3.52 -3.63
CA PHE A 261 13.26 -3.91 -2.36
C PHE A 261 13.52 -5.42 -2.27
N THR A 262 12.64 -6.25 -2.82
CA THR A 262 12.88 -7.70 -2.90
C THR A 262 14.16 -7.99 -3.68
N TYR A 263 14.34 -7.38 -4.86
CA TYR A 263 15.58 -7.47 -5.64
C TYR A 263 16.78 -6.84 -4.92
N ASN A 264 16.55 -5.79 -4.12
CA ASN A 264 17.61 -5.20 -3.28
C ASN A 264 18.15 -6.22 -2.26
N PHE A 265 17.25 -6.94 -1.60
CA PHE A 265 17.62 -7.97 -0.62
C PHE A 265 18.32 -9.17 -1.29
N GLU A 266 17.98 -9.50 -2.52
CA GLU A 266 18.65 -10.53 -3.34
C GLU A 266 19.97 -10.06 -3.97
N ARG A 267 20.34 -8.79 -3.85
CA ARG A 267 21.49 -8.20 -4.58
C ARG A 267 21.33 -8.22 -6.11
N ASN A 268 20.10 -8.25 -6.60
CA ASN A 268 19.79 -8.30 -8.03
C ASN A 268 19.65 -6.89 -8.63
N VAL A 269 20.75 -6.31 -9.03
CA VAL A 269 20.85 -4.95 -9.60
C VAL A 269 20.01 -4.81 -10.88
N ALA A 270 19.96 -5.83 -11.73
CA ALA A 270 19.18 -5.79 -12.97
C ALA A 270 17.67 -5.71 -12.66
N GLY A 271 17.21 -6.47 -11.68
CA GLY A 271 15.84 -6.41 -11.17
C GLY A 271 15.49 -5.02 -10.62
N GLN A 272 16.37 -4.44 -9.79
CA GLN A 272 16.18 -3.10 -9.23
C GLN A 272 16.04 -2.04 -10.33
N ARG A 273 16.95 -2.03 -11.34
CA ARG A 273 16.89 -1.09 -12.48
C ARG A 273 15.58 -1.22 -13.26
N LYS A 274 15.13 -2.47 -13.50
CA LYS A 274 13.85 -2.73 -14.16
C LYS A 274 12.67 -2.13 -13.38
N MET A 275 12.66 -2.27 -12.05
CA MET A 275 11.56 -1.74 -11.23
C MET A 275 11.56 -0.21 -11.16
N ILE A 276 12.73 0.43 -11.12
CA ILE A 276 12.84 1.89 -11.22
C ILE A 276 12.23 2.37 -12.55
N ALA A 277 12.59 1.75 -13.67
CA ALA A 277 12.06 2.10 -14.98
C ALA A 277 10.53 1.93 -15.04
N GLU A 278 10.01 0.87 -14.45
CA GLU A 278 8.56 0.63 -14.39
C GLU A 278 7.83 1.66 -13.54
N MET A 279 8.34 2.00 -12.37
CA MET A 279 7.76 3.05 -11.53
C MET A 279 7.75 4.42 -12.22
N MET A 280 8.84 4.78 -12.91
CA MET A 280 8.93 6.03 -13.67
C MET A 280 8.01 6.02 -14.90
N ARG A 281 7.77 4.85 -15.52
CA ARG A 281 6.81 4.71 -16.61
C ARG A 281 5.37 4.91 -16.13
N LEU A 282 5.01 4.33 -14.99
CA LEU A 282 3.67 4.42 -14.39
C LEU A 282 3.36 5.83 -13.86
N GLN A 283 4.34 6.46 -13.23
CA GLN A 283 4.23 7.76 -12.60
C GLN A 283 5.50 8.61 -12.85
N PRO A 284 5.61 9.26 -14.02
CA PRO A 284 6.82 10.02 -14.39
C PRO A 284 7.17 11.16 -13.41
N ASP A 285 6.15 11.75 -12.79
CA ASP A 285 6.30 12.87 -11.85
C ASP A 285 6.50 12.44 -10.39
N TRP A 286 6.46 11.12 -10.13
CA TRP A 286 6.63 10.62 -8.78
C TRP A 286 8.10 10.61 -8.36
N VAL A 287 8.43 11.46 -7.38
CA VAL A 287 9.81 11.62 -6.90
C VAL A 287 10.40 10.32 -6.33
N GLY A 288 9.57 9.40 -5.81
CA GLY A 288 10.02 8.15 -5.19
C GLY A 288 10.92 7.30 -6.10
N GLY A 289 10.59 7.19 -7.38
CA GLY A 289 11.43 6.46 -8.34
C GLY A 289 12.86 7.02 -8.45
N ARG A 290 13.00 8.36 -8.42
CA ARG A 290 14.31 9.02 -8.44
C ARG A 290 15.07 8.85 -7.13
N LEU A 291 14.38 8.91 -5.97
CA LEU A 291 15.02 8.65 -4.68
C LEU A 291 15.57 7.21 -4.60
N LEU A 292 14.83 6.23 -5.14
CA LEU A 292 15.32 4.84 -5.24
C LEU A 292 16.48 4.71 -6.23
N HIS A 293 16.52 5.52 -7.28
CA HIS A 293 17.68 5.56 -8.19
C HIS A 293 18.93 6.04 -7.46
N VAL A 294 18.82 7.05 -6.56
CA VAL A 294 19.96 7.44 -5.69
C VAL A 294 20.37 6.28 -4.81
N VAL A 295 19.44 5.60 -4.13
CA VAL A 295 19.74 4.45 -3.27
C VAL A 295 20.53 3.38 -4.03
N LEU A 296 20.07 3.00 -5.22
CA LEU A 296 20.76 2.02 -6.07
C LEU A 296 22.14 2.52 -6.51
N SER A 297 22.24 3.79 -6.95
CA SER A 297 23.50 4.37 -7.43
C SER A 297 24.56 4.42 -6.33
N VAL A 298 24.16 4.74 -5.07
CA VAL A 298 25.05 4.69 -3.91
C VAL A 298 25.55 3.27 -3.66
N GLN A 299 24.68 2.27 -3.69
CA GLN A 299 25.05 0.86 -3.52
C GLN A 299 26.00 0.36 -4.61
N GLN A 300 25.87 0.88 -5.83
CA GLN A 300 26.72 0.53 -6.97
C GLN A 300 27.98 1.42 -7.07
N LYS A 301 28.18 2.35 -6.13
CA LYS A 301 29.28 3.33 -6.14
C LYS A 301 29.27 4.25 -7.38
N GLU A 302 28.11 4.46 -7.97
CA GLU A 302 27.85 5.40 -9.07
C GLU A 302 27.60 6.81 -8.50
N CYS A 303 28.58 7.34 -7.73
CA CYS A 303 28.39 8.52 -6.88
C CYS A 303 28.03 9.79 -7.66
N ALA A 304 28.53 9.97 -8.88
CA ALA A 304 28.16 11.10 -9.73
C ALA A 304 26.65 11.07 -10.12
N THR A 305 26.12 9.90 -10.43
CA THR A 305 24.68 9.71 -10.70
C THR A 305 23.87 9.95 -9.44
N ALA A 306 24.31 9.38 -8.31
CA ALA A 306 23.65 9.59 -7.00
C ALA A 306 23.57 11.07 -6.66
N ARG A 307 24.67 11.84 -6.85
CA ARG A 307 24.71 13.30 -6.62
C ARG A 307 23.73 14.04 -7.51
N SER A 308 23.77 13.79 -8.82
CA SER A 308 22.89 14.45 -9.77
C SER A 308 21.40 14.28 -9.46
N GLU A 309 20.98 13.07 -9.13
CA GLU A 309 19.58 12.78 -8.80
C GLU A 309 19.20 13.33 -7.42
N ALA A 310 20.10 13.29 -6.43
CA ALA A 310 19.89 13.87 -5.11
C ALA A 310 19.76 15.40 -5.16
N ASP A 311 20.60 16.08 -5.94
CA ASP A 311 20.55 17.53 -6.13
C ASP A 311 19.26 17.95 -6.86
N TRP A 312 18.81 17.17 -7.84
CA TRP A 312 17.53 17.40 -8.49
C TRP A 312 16.38 17.30 -7.46
N ALA A 313 16.38 16.25 -6.60
CA ALA A 313 15.39 16.11 -5.55
C ALA A 313 15.46 17.28 -4.55
N GLY A 314 16.67 17.70 -4.16
CA GLY A 314 16.90 18.82 -3.25
C GLY A 314 16.35 20.14 -3.80
N LYS A 315 16.48 20.37 -5.11
CA LYS A 315 15.95 21.57 -5.79
C LYS A 315 14.42 21.56 -5.87
N ASN A 316 13.82 20.42 -6.19
CA ASN A 316 12.39 20.34 -6.51
C ASN A 316 11.53 19.99 -5.29
N TYR A 317 12.07 19.23 -4.32
CA TYR A 317 11.36 18.71 -3.14
C TYR A 317 12.15 18.89 -1.83
N PRO A 318 12.60 20.13 -1.50
CA PRO A 318 13.52 20.36 -0.37
C PRO A 318 12.95 19.98 1.00
N LYS A 319 11.62 19.98 1.14
CA LYS A 319 10.92 19.68 2.41
C LYS A 319 10.51 18.22 2.56
N LEU A 320 10.78 17.38 1.55
CA LEU A 320 10.47 15.95 1.65
C LEU A 320 11.55 15.26 2.50
N PRO A 321 11.19 14.54 3.58
CA PRO A 321 12.17 13.88 4.43
C PRO A 321 13.15 12.96 3.68
N GLY A 322 12.65 12.18 2.70
CA GLY A 322 13.49 11.32 1.87
C GLY A 322 14.52 12.06 1.04
N THR A 323 14.29 13.34 0.71
CA THR A 323 15.27 14.16 -0.02
C THR A 323 16.51 14.44 0.80
N GLN A 324 16.37 14.73 2.09
CA GLN A 324 17.53 14.95 2.95
C GLN A 324 18.32 13.65 3.16
N ALA A 325 17.64 12.51 3.21
CA ALA A 325 18.30 11.20 3.29
C ALA A 325 19.17 10.94 2.04
N VAL A 326 18.63 11.10 0.84
CA VAL A 326 19.41 10.85 -0.39
C VAL A 326 20.54 11.85 -0.60
N LEU A 327 20.41 13.09 -0.14
CA LEU A 327 21.51 14.07 -0.14
C LEU A 327 22.64 13.64 0.80
N ALA A 328 22.31 13.13 2.00
CA ALA A 328 23.29 12.55 2.92
C ALA A 328 23.99 11.32 2.29
N PHE A 329 23.24 10.44 1.65
CA PHE A 329 23.76 9.21 1.04
C PHE A 329 24.69 9.53 -0.15
N ALA A 330 24.34 10.51 -0.98
CA ALA A 330 25.18 10.96 -2.08
C ALA A 330 26.49 11.57 -1.58
N ALA A 331 26.46 12.42 -0.55
CA ALA A 331 27.65 12.98 0.08
C ALA A 331 28.57 11.88 0.65
N ALA A 332 27.97 10.89 1.34
CA ALA A 332 28.72 9.75 1.87
C ALA A 332 29.37 8.94 0.75
N CYS A 333 28.66 8.70 -0.37
CA CYS A 333 29.21 8.00 -1.53
C CYS A 333 30.45 8.70 -2.13
N GLU A 334 30.45 10.03 -2.17
CA GLU A 334 31.58 10.85 -2.65
C GLU A 334 32.73 10.95 -1.64
N GLY A 335 32.55 10.43 -0.43
CA GLY A 335 33.54 10.53 0.65
C GLY A 335 33.51 11.89 1.38
N ASP A 336 32.54 12.74 1.11
CA ASP A 336 32.34 14.03 1.81
C ASP A 336 31.69 13.80 3.19
N ARG A 337 32.49 13.28 4.11
CA ARG A 337 32.06 12.98 5.48
C ARG A 337 31.50 14.21 6.21
N PRO A 338 32.09 15.44 6.13
CA PRO A 338 31.54 16.62 6.76
C PRO A 338 30.12 16.96 6.28
N GLU A 339 29.89 16.94 4.95
CA GLU A 339 28.56 17.21 4.36
C GLU A 339 27.56 16.10 4.72
N ALA A 340 27.96 14.83 4.69
CA ALA A 340 27.11 13.71 5.08
C ALA A 340 26.64 13.87 6.54
N LEU A 341 27.55 14.18 7.49
CA LEU A 341 27.21 14.41 8.89
C LEU A 341 26.27 15.60 9.09
N ARG A 342 26.49 16.68 8.34
CA ARG A 342 25.60 17.86 8.36
C ARG A 342 24.18 17.47 7.94
N ARG A 343 24.05 16.70 6.84
CA ARG A 343 22.76 16.22 6.35
C ARG A 343 22.09 15.25 7.29
N ILE A 344 22.83 14.34 7.90
CA ILE A 344 22.30 13.43 8.94
C ILE A 344 21.74 14.23 10.13
N ALA A 345 22.43 15.30 10.56
CA ALA A 345 21.93 16.17 11.61
C ALA A 345 20.64 16.90 11.22
N GLU A 346 20.53 17.36 9.97
CA GLU A 346 19.30 17.93 9.41
C GLU A 346 18.16 16.90 9.38
N MET A 347 18.42 15.68 8.91
CA MET A 347 17.44 14.58 8.93
C MET A 347 16.92 14.35 10.35
N LYS A 348 17.81 14.29 11.34
CA LYS A 348 17.47 14.10 12.75
C LYS A 348 16.61 15.24 13.28
N ALA A 349 16.95 16.49 12.95
CA ALA A 349 16.17 17.67 13.33
C ALA A 349 14.76 17.70 12.71
N MET A 350 14.59 17.08 11.54
CA MET A 350 13.30 16.92 10.85
C MET A 350 12.48 15.71 11.35
N GLY A 351 13.01 14.93 12.31
CA GLY A 351 12.33 13.73 12.82
C GLY A 351 12.37 12.56 11.84
N ALA A 352 13.44 12.42 11.06
CA ALA A 352 13.59 11.27 10.16
C ALA A 352 13.62 9.96 10.96
N PRO A 353 13.09 8.86 10.38
CA PRO A 353 13.16 7.54 10.99
C PRO A 353 14.58 7.14 11.37
N ALA A 354 14.75 6.52 12.54
CA ALA A 354 16.04 6.09 13.05
C ALA A 354 16.75 5.11 12.10
N TYR A 355 15.98 4.26 11.40
CA TYR A 355 16.50 3.38 10.36
C TYR A 355 17.24 4.14 9.23
N GLN A 356 16.67 5.25 8.77
CA GLN A 356 17.31 6.08 7.72
C GLN A 356 18.57 6.77 8.23
N LEU A 357 18.59 7.22 9.49
CA LEU A 357 19.78 7.75 10.14
C LEU A 357 20.88 6.67 10.23
N ALA A 358 20.50 5.45 10.59
CA ALA A 358 21.42 4.31 10.64
C ALA A 358 22.10 4.02 9.28
N ILE A 359 21.36 4.10 8.16
CA ILE A 359 21.95 3.99 6.81
C ILE A 359 22.99 5.11 6.60
N GLY A 360 22.65 6.34 6.93
CA GLY A 360 23.57 7.48 6.80
C GLY A 360 24.88 7.26 7.58
N TYR A 361 24.80 6.81 8.83
CA TYR A 361 25.97 6.48 9.64
C TYR A 361 26.75 5.27 9.10
N ALA A 362 26.07 4.23 8.64
CA ALA A 362 26.73 3.07 8.01
C ALA A 362 27.54 3.46 6.78
N LEU A 363 27.00 4.33 5.92
CA LEU A 363 27.66 4.82 4.71
C LEU A 363 28.95 5.64 4.98
N ILE A 364 29.04 6.30 6.13
CA ILE A 364 30.26 7.01 6.54
C ILE A 364 31.15 6.16 7.48
N HIS A 365 30.90 4.86 7.54
CA HIS A 365 31.62 3.88 8.38
C HIS A 365 31.59 4.19 9.88
N ASP A 366 30.54 4.84 10.37
CA ASP A 366 30.29 5.10 11.78
C ASP A 366 29.40 3.99 12.37
N ARG A 367 30.06 2.86 12.67
CA ARG A 367 29.42 1.63 13.14
C ARG A 367 28.60 1.84 14.41
N ASP A 368 29.16 2.58 15.36
CA ASP A 368 28.54 2.69 16.68
C ASP A 368 27.23 3.48 16.63
N HIS A 369 27.21 4.61 15.93
CA HIS A 369 25.99 5.38 15.74
C HIS A 369 24.98 4.62 14.84
N ALA A 370 25.45 3.90 13.83
CA ALA A 370 24.54 3.08 12.99
C ALA A 370 23.79 2.04 13.82
N ILE A 371 24.49 1.30 14.70
CA ILE A 371 23.88 0.29 15.57
C ILE A 371 22.98 0.93 16.63
N GLU A 372 23.38 2.08 17.19
CA GLU A 372 22.55 2.84 18.14
C GLU A 372 21.22 3.26 17.52
N GLU A 373 21.25 3.84 16.31
CA GLU A 373 20.01 4.25 15.63
C GLU A 373 19.15 3.03 15.20
N LEU A 374 19.75 1.89 14.82
CA LEU A 374 19.00 0.64 14.62
C LEU A 374 18.32 0.16 15.92
N GLY A 375 18.97 0.32 17.06
CA GLY A 375 18.37 0.05 18.36
C GLY A 375 17.13 0.91 18.62
N LYS A 376 17.22 2.22 18.36
CA LYS A 376 16.08 3.15 18.44
C LYS A 376 14.96 2.79 17.46
N SER A 377 15.30 2.38 16.25
CA SER A 377 14.33 1.90 15.26
C SER A 377 13.57 0.67 15.78
N ALA A 378 14.26 -0.27 16.43
CA ALA A 378 13.63 -1.44 17.05
C ALA A 378 12.76 -1.04 18.26
N ASP A 379 13.19 -0.09 19.08
CA ASP A 379 12.41 0.41 20.22
C ASP A 379 11.13 1.13 19.79
N ALA A 380 11.21 1.86 18.67
CA ALA A 380 10.08 2.58 18.09
C ALA A 380 9.19 1.71 17.21
N HIS A 381 9.47 0.41 17.06
CA HIS A 381 8.77 -0.50 16.14
C HIS A 381 8.65 0.05 14.71
N GLU A 382 9.70 0.74 14.22
CA GLU A 382 9.74 1.18 12.84
C GLU A 382 9.71 -0.06 11.92
N GLY A 383 8.78 -0.12 10.97
CA GLY A 383 8.63 -1.30 10.09
C GLY A 383 9.89 -1.65 9.30
N GLN A 384 10.76 -0.66 9.05
CA GLN A 384 12.03 -0.83 8.34
C GLN A 384 13.07 -1.65 9.11
N ILE A 385 12.96 -1.77 10.45
CA ILE A 385 13.90 -2.60 11.23
C ILE A 385 13.88 -4.07 10.77
N LEU A 386 12.80 -4.51 10.14
CA LEU A 386 12.67 -5.87 9.61
C LEU A 386 13.51 -6.14 8.35
N TYR A 387 14.15 -5.10 7.79
CA TYR A 387 15.01 -5.22 6.60
C TYR A 387 16.46 -5.56 6.95
N ILE A 388 16.88 -5.35 8.20
CA ILE A 388 18.28 -5.43 8.61
C ILE A 388 18.97 -6.73 8.17
N LYS A 389 18.26 -7.85 8.17
CA LYS A 389 18.85 -9.15 7.79
C LYS A 389 19.40 -9.17 6.37
N TYR A 390 18.78 -8.44 5.45
CA TYR A 390 19.09 -8.50 4.02
C TYR A 390 19.52 -7.15 3.41
N ASP A 391 19.35 -6.03 4.13
CA ASP A 391 19.69 -4.71 3.59
C ASP A 391 21.21 -4.57 3.35
N PRO A 392 21.63 -4.27 2.09
CA PRO A 392 23.04 -4.12 1.72
C PRO A 392 23.81 -3.06 2.50
N PHE A 393 23.15 -2.02 2.94
CA PHE A 393 23.80 -0.91 3.66
C PHE A 393 24.45 -1.33 4.97
N PHE A 394 24.06 -2.45 5.54
CA PHE A 394 24.57 -2.93 6.83
C PHE A 394 25.54 -4.11 6.71
N ASP A 395 25.98 -4.50 5.50
CA ASP A 395 26.85 -5.66 5.31
C ASP A 395 28.15 -5.57 6.13
N GLU A 396 28.75 -4.38 6.26
CA GLU A 396 30.00 -4.18 7.00
C GLU A 396 29.84 -4.32 8.52
N ILE A 397 28.64 -4.12 9.04
CA ILE A 397 28.38 -4.17 10.49
C ILE A 397 27.59 -5.41 10.91
N ARG A 398 27.20 -6.27 9.97
CA ARG A 398 26.36 -7.46 10.19
C ARG A 398 26.94 -8.46 11.19
N SER A 399 28.27 -8.57 11.24
CA SER A 399 28.97 -9.45 12.18
C SER A 399 29.13 -8.91 13.61
N ASP A 400 28.74 -7.65 13.86
CA ASP A 400 28.82 -7.07 15.19
C ASP A 400 27.84 -7.78 16.14
N PRO A 401 28.25 -8.22 17.34
CA PRO A 401 27.38 -8.91 18.29
C PRO A 401 26.10 -8.14 18.65
N ARG A 402 26.17 -6.80 18.68
CA ARG A 402 25.02 -5.92 18.94
C ARG A 402 24.02 -5.99 17.79
N TYR A 403 24.51 -6.05 16.53
CA TYR A 403 23.66 -6.21 15.35
C TYR A 403 22.95 -7.57 15.37
N VAL A 404 23.69 -8.65 15.65
CA VAL A 404 23.11 -10.00 15.79
C VAL A 404 22.07 -10.06 16.90
N ALA A 405 22.27 -9.33 18.00
CA ALA A 405 21.29 -9.24 19.08
C ALA A 405 20.00 -8.52 18.62
N LEU A 406 20.10 -7.49 17.76
CA LEU A 406 18.93 -6.83 17.16
C LEU A 406 18.17 -7.78 16.22
N GLU A 407 18.85 -8.54 15.35
CA GLU A 407 18.19 -9.54 14.48
C GLU A 407 17.41 -10.58 15.29
N LYS A 408 17.97 -11.05 16.41
CA LYS A 408 17.27 -11.96 17.35
C LYS A 408 16.06 -11.31 17.98
N ARG A 409 16.23 -10.05 18.46
CA ARG A 409 15.16 -9.29 19.12
C ARG A 409 13.93 -9.12 18.23
N VAL A 410 14.13 -8.85 16.91
CA VAL A 410 13.06 -8.68 15.96
C VAL A 410 12.65 -9.99 15.26
N GLY A 411 13.10 -11.13 15.75
CA GLY A 411 12.70 -12.46 15.28
C GLY A 411 13.18 -12.82 13.88
N LEU A 412 14.32 -12.29 13.44
CA LEU A 412 14.90 -12.56 12.12
C LEU A 412 15.93 -13.71 12.14
N LEU A 413 16.38 -14.16 13.30
CA LEU A 413 17.27 -15.30 13.50
C LEU A 413 16.56 -16.46 14.17
#